data_6f80f0598d0e3ec0906136963751b935
#
_entry.id   6f80f0598d0e3ec0906136963751b935
#
_cell.length_a   1.000
_cell.length_b   1.000
_cell.length_c   1.000
_cell.angle_alpha   90.00
_cell.angle_beta   90.00
_cell.angle_gamma   90.00
#
_symmetry.space_group_name_H-M   'P 1'
#
loop_
_entity.id
_entity.type
_entity.pdbx_description
1 polymer ?
#
loop_
_entity_poly.entity_id
_entity_poly.type
_entity_poly.pdbx_seq_one_letter_code
_entity_poly.pdbx_strand_id
1 'polypeptide(L)'
;MSSIAQVPTQPSSVQAPTFRFPDAITFQNAAKIAISEDKPIMMDYWTSSIDKSAIIGVRENKEKLLVKSEEEYTSPIQKIFKTGTSDYIIMTENSIYLVDTGIPTKRIM
;
A
#
# COMPACT_ATOMS: atom_id res chain seq x y z
N MET A 1 -15.75 -2.29 -29.83
CA MET A 1 -15.56 -2.71 -29.48
C MET A 1 -15.51 -3.07 -28.82
N SER A 2 -15.54 -3.17 -28.39
CA SER A 2 -15.29 -3.55 -27.75
C SER A 2 -15.02 -4.29 -27.28
N SER A 3 -14.87 -4.64 -27.16
CA SER A 3 -14.60 -5.35 -26.65
C SER A 3 -13.78 -5.67 -25.99
N ILE A 4 -13.40 -5.36 -25.59
CA ILE A 4 -12.55 -5.59 -24.96
C ILE A 4 -12.75 -6.19 -23.99
N ALA A 5 -13.24 -6.04 -23.59
CA ALA A 5 -13.42 -6.49 -22.66
C ALA A 5 -13.54 -7.63 -22.40
N GLN A 6 -13.52 -8.07 -22.50
CA GLN A 6 -13.56 -9.00 -22.17
C GLN A 6 -12.77 -9.61 -21.73
N VAL A 7 -12.30 -9.24 -21.45
CA VAL A 7 -11.50 -9.73 -21.01
C VAL A 7 -11.64 -10.55 -20.29
N PRO A 8 -11.67 -10.98 -20.02
CA PRO A 8 -11.84 -11.83 -19.40
C PRO A 8 -12.04 -12.05 -18.36
N THR A 9 -12.19 -11.93 -18.20
CA THR A 9 -12.48 -12.10 -17.20
C THR A 9 -12.44 -13.30 -16.76
N GLN A 10 -12.02 -14.03 -17.16
CA GLN A 10 -11.96 -15.11 -16.71
C GLN A 10 -11.24 -15.32 -15.72
N PRO A 11 -11.51 -15.23 -15.04
CA PRO A 11 -10.86 -15.27 -13.85
C PRO A 11 -10.20 -16.49 -13.48
N SER A 12 -10.53 -17.48 -14.00
CA SER A 12 -9.90 -18.70 -13.60
C SER A 12 -8.45 -18.72 -13.97
N SER A 13 -8.05 -17.89 -14.90
CA SER A 13 -6.66 -17.85 -15.27
C SER A 13 -5.87 -17.08 -14.24
N VAL A 14 -6.53 -16.31 -13.42
CA VAL A 14 -5.88 -15.58 -12.36
C VAL A 14 -6.19 -16.30 -11.08
N GLN A 15 -5.18 -16.87 -10.46
CA GLN A 15 -5.38 -17.55 -9.24
C GLN A 15 -5.92 -16.61 -8.23
N ALA A 16 -6.96 -16.94 -7.58
CA ALA A 16 -7.52 -16.11 -6.55
C ALA A 16 -6.48 -15.94 -5.46
N PRO A 17 -6.13 -14.74 -5.10
CA PRO A 17 -5.19 -14.55 -4.03
C PRO A 17 -5.82 -14.97 -2.72
N THR A 18 -4.97 -15.33 -1.77
CA THR A 18 -5.44 -15.67 -0.44
C THR A 18 -5.65 -14.41 0.39
N PHE A 19 -5.44 -13.26 -0.18
CA PHE A 19 -5.60 -11.98 0.50
C PHE A 19 -6.52 -11.11 -0.34
N ARG A 20 -7.07 -10.10 0.29
CA ARG A 20 -7.99 -9.19 -0.37
C ARG A 20 -7.23 -8.14 -1.17
N PHE A 21 -7.96 -7.41 -1.98
CA PHE A 21 -7.45 -6.23 -2.67
C PHE A 21 -7.85 -4.97 -1.91
N PRO A 22 -7.17 -3.85 -2.15
CA PRO A 22 -7.63 -2.59 -1.58
C PRO A 22 -9.04 -2.24 -2.04
N ASP A 23 -9.77 -1.50 -1.22
CA ASP A 23 -11.11 -1.05 -1.58
C ASP A 23 -11.05 -0.07 -2.75
N ALA A 24 -12.14 -0.02 -3.52
CA ALA A 24 -12.21 0.91 -4.64
C ALA A 24 -12.01 2.36 -4.20
N ILE A 25 -12.58 2.72 -3.07
CA ILE A 25 -12.44 4.11 -2.58
C ILE A 25 -10.98 4.41 -2.22
N THR A 26 -10.22 3.40 -1.82
CA THR A 26 -8.81 3.57 -1.53
C THR A 26 -8.04 3.96 -2.78
N PHE A 27 -8.32 3.28 -3.89
CA PHE A 27 -7.68 3.64 -5.17
C PHE A 27 -8.07 5.03 -5.61
N GLN A 28 -9.33 5.41 -5.44
CA GLN A 28 -9.77 6.75 -5.81
C GLN A 28 -9.05 7.81 -5.00
N ASN A 29 -8.97 7.60 -3.69
CA ASN A 29 -8.30 8.56 -2.83
C ASN A 29 -6.80 8.60 -3.09
N ALA A 30 -6.20 7.44 -3.35
CA ALA A 30 -4.78 7.40 -3.68
C ALA A 30 -4.50 8.16 -4.98
N ALA A 31 -5.38 8.00 -5.96
CA ALA A 31 -5.22 8.72 -7.22
C ALA A 31 -5.28 10.23 -7.02
N LYS A 32 -6.19 10.70 -6.17
CA LYS A 32 -6.29 12.12 -5.89
C LYS A 32 -5.01 12.66 -5.26
N ILE A 33 -4.46 11.92 -4.32
CA ILE A 33 -3.23 12.32 -3.66
C ILE A 33 -2.06 12.27 -4.64
N ALA A 34 -2.00 11.20 -5.45
CA ALA A 34 -0.94 11.04 -6.42
C ALA A 34 -0.88 12.21 -7.38
N ILE A 35 -2.05 12.66 -7.83
CA ILE A 35 -2.13 13.78 -8.76
C ILE A 35 -1.73 15.09 -8.07
N SER A 36 -2.27 15.34 -6.89
CA SER A 36 -2.01 16.61 -6.21
C SER A 36 -0.59 16.71 -5.70
N GLU A 37 0.03 15.59 -5.32
CA GLU A 37 1.38 15.60 -4.78
C GLU A 37 2.44 15.23 -5.81
N ASP A 38 2.00 14.83 -6.99
CA ASP A 38 2.90 14.42 -8.08
C ASP A 38 3.80 13.26 -7.62
N LYS A 39 3.17 12.23 -7.07
CA LYS A 39 3.89 11.06 -6.57
C LYS A 39 3.29 9.79 -7.12
N PRO A 40 4.10 8.78 -7.41
CA PRO A 40 3.58 7.51 -7.92
C PRO A 40 2.92 6.70 -6.82
N ILE A 41 1.98 5.85 -7.23
CA ILE A 41 1.36 4.89 -6.33
C ILE A 41 2.12 3.58 -6.47
N MET A 42 2.60 3.06 -5.36
CA MET A 42 3.37 1.83 -5.32
C MET A 42 2.57 0.77 -4.62
N MET A 43 2.47 -0.40 -5.25
CA MET A 43 1.68 -1.50 -4.70
C MET A 43 2.55 -2.59 -4.09
N ASP A 44 3.84 -2.39 -4.04
CA ASP A 44 4.77 -3.45 -3.70
C ASP A 44 4.82 -3.78 -2.21
N TYR A 45 4.12 -3.01 -1.37
CA TYR A 45 4.00 -3.33 0.05
C TYR A 45 2.64 -3.90 0.42
N TRP A 46 1.72 -3.99 -0.54
CA TRP A 46 0.36 -4.40 -0.22
C TRP A 46 0.30 -5.82 0.33
N THR A 47 0.82 -6.78 -0.44
CA THR A 47 0.78 -8.18 -0.03
C THR A 47 1.50 -8.40 1.30
N SER A 48 2.67 -7.78 1.44
CA SER A 48 3.44 -7.91 2.67
C SER A 48 2.73 -7.30 3.87
N SER A 49 1.89 -6.30 3.65
CA SER A 49 1.13 -5.72 4.76
C SER A 49 0.03 -6.67 5.22
N ILE A 50 -0.57 -7.41 4.29
CA ILE A 50 -1.64 -8.32 4.63
C ILE A 50 -1.11 -9.53 5.39
N ASP A 51 0.01 -10.08 4.96
CA ASP A 51 0.58 -11.23 5.65
C ASP A 51 1.45 -10.82 6.84
N LYS A 52 1.50 -9.53 7.11
CA LYS A 52 2.18 -8.95 8.27
C LYS A 52 3.69 -9.15 8.26
N SER A 53 4.26 -9.40 7.09
CA SER A 53 5.70 -9.46 6.96
C SER A 53 6.30 -8.07 6.78
N ALA A 54 5.50 -7.10 6.34
CA ALA A 54 5.94 -5.71 6.35
C ALA A 54 5.46 -5.04 7.62
N ILE A 55 6.18 -4.06 8.06
CA ILE A 55 5.85 -3.34 9.29
C ILE A 55 6.01 -1.84 9.07
N ILE A 56 5.42 -1.08 9.99
CA ILE A 56 5.76 0.32 10.13
C ILE A 56 6.86 0.36 11.18
N GLY A 57 8.06 0.70 10.76
CA GLY A 57 9.19 0.76 11.67
C GLY A 57 9.33 2.15 12.25
N VAL A 58 9.55 2.23 13.56
CA VAL A 58 9.72 3.51 14.24
C VAL A 58 11.15 3.61 14.71
N ARG A 59 11.84 4.64 14.23
CA ARG A 59 13.23 4.89 14.61
C ARG A 59 13.32 5.62 15.93
N GLU A 60 14.52 5.67 16.46
CA GLU A 60 14.78 6.35 17.72
C GLU A 60 14.37 7.81 17.68
N ASN A 61 14.55 8.47 16.55
CA ASN A 61 14.17 9.87 16.41
C ASN A 61 12.69 10.06 16.11
N LYS A 62 11.91 8.99 16.23
CA LYS A 62 10.48 8.96 16.01
C LYS A 62 10.04 8.98 14.55
N GLU A 63 10.97 8.96 13.62
CA GLU A 63 10.61 8.79 12.22
C GLU A 63 10.03 7.42 12.00
N LYS A 64 9.06 7.33 11.09
CA LYS A 64 8.42 6.07 10.72
C LYS A 64 8.70 5.78 9.26
N LEU A 65 8.93 4.52 8.96
CA LEU A 65 9.06 4.07 7.58
C LEU A 65 8.33 2.75 7.39
N LEU A 66 8.03 2.43 6.14
CA LEU A 66 7.57 1.09 5.82
C LEU A 66 8.80 0.21 5.63
N VAL A 67 8.78 -0.99 6.20
CA VAL A 67 9.93 -1.88 6.18
C VAL A 67 9.47 -3.27 5.77
N LYS A 68 10.11 -3.86 4.78
CA LYS A 68 9.91 -5.26 4.41
C LYS A 68 11.02 -6.13 4.97
N SER A 69 12.22 -5.61 5.01
CA SER A 69 13.39 -6.34 5.51
C SER A 69 14.42 -5.32 5.91
N GLU A 70 15.53 -5.82 6.41
CA GLU A 70 16.63 -4.93 6.79
C GLU A 70 17.17 -4.14 5.61
N GLU A 71 16.96 -4.66 4.42
CA GLU A 71 17.51 -4.05 3.21
C GLU A 71 16.48 -3.38 2.35
N GLU A 72 15.20 -3.54 2.65
CA GLU A 72 14.15 -2.98 1.81
C GLU A 72 13.19 -2.20 2.66
N TYR A 73 13.26 -0.89 2.56
CA TYR A 73 12.42 0.02 3.32
C TYR A 73 12.27 1.33 2.56
N THR A 74 11.31 2.14 3.00
CA THR A 74 10.99 3.38 2.29
C THR A 74 11.66 4.57 2.95
N SER A 75 11.54 5.73 2.31
CA SER A 75 11.83 7.00 2.97
C SER A 75 10.86 7.20 4.11
N PRO A 76 11.14 8.17 4.98
CA PRO A 76 10.24 8.43 6.11
C PRO A 76 8.82 8.75 5.66
N ILE A 77 7.88 8.26 6.45
CA ILE A 77 6.46 8.51 6.22
C ILE A 77 6.14 9.94 6.60
N GLN A 78 5.47 10.63 5.68
CA GLN A 78 5.02 12.00 5.94
C GLN A 78 3.60 12.04 6.44
N LYS A 79 2.72 11.20 5.89
CA LYS A 79 1.31 11.17 6.27
C LYS A 79 0.75 9.78 6.12
N ILE A 80 -0.21 9.45 6.96
CA ILE A 80 -0.95 8.20 6.89
C ILE A 80 -2.42 8.58 6.85
N PHE A 81 -3.12 8.12 5.82
CA PHE A 81 -4.55 8.34 5.68
C PHE A 81 -5.27 7.01 5.82
N LYS A 82 -6.28 6.96 6.66
CA LYS A 82 -7.14 5.79 6.72
C LYS A 82 -8.25 5.95 5.70
N THR A 83 -8.50 4.92 4.92
CA THR A 83 -9.48 4.98 3.85
C THR A 83 -10.13 3.62 3.66
N GLY A 84 -11.34 3.61 3.14
CA GLY A 84 -12.09 2.37 3.00
C GLY A 84 -12.36 1.78 4.36
N THR A 85 -12.51 0.46 4.42
CA THR A 85 -12.79 -0.19 5.68
C THR A 85 -11.52 -0.58 6.42
N SER A 86 -10.47 -0.94 5.69
CA SER A 86 -9.29 -1.50 6.33
C SER A 86 -8.01 -1.15 5.60
N ASP A 87 -7.94 0.01 4.99
CA ASP A 87 -6.78 0.39 4.20
C ASP A 87 -6.13 1.66 4.74
N TYR A 88 -4.81 1.71 4.61
CA TYR A 88 -4.06 2.95 4.80
C TYR A 88 -3.45 3.36 3.48
N ILE A 89 -3.46 4.65 3.23
CA ILE A 89 -2.63 5.26 2.20
C ILE A 89 -1.47 5.92 2.93
N ILE A 90 -0.27 5.50 2.62
CA ILE A 90 0.92 6.00 3.30
C ILE A 90 1.73 6.81 2.31
N MET A 91 1.93 8.08 2.64
CA MET A 91 2.68 8.99 1.79
C MET A 91 4.05 9.19 2.38
N THR A 92 5.08 8.90 1.59
CA THR A 92 6.45 9.21 1.94
C THR A 92 6.91 10.40 1.12
N GLU A 93 8.15 10.76 1.27
CA GLU A 93 8.72 11.83 0.48
C GLU A 93 8.62 11.54 -1.02
N ASN A 94 8.77 10.29 -1.42
CA ASN A 94 8.90 9.94 -2.82
C ASN A 94 7.68 9.28 -3.44
N SER A 95 6.85 8.63 -2.65
CA SER A 95 5.82 7.73 -3.20
C SER A 95 4.64 7.62 -2.27
N ILE A 96 3.60 6.99 -2.80
CA ILE A 96 2.39 6.67 -2.06
C ILE A 96 2.27 5.15 -2.04
N TYR A 97 2.01 4.59 -0.88
CA TYR A 97 1.89 3.14 -0.70
C TYR A 97 0.53 2.80 -0.15
N LEU A 98 -0.03 1.68 -0.59
CA LEU A 98 -1.29 1.17 -0.05
C LEU A 98 -0.96 -0.04 0.80
N VAL A 99 -1.47 -0.06 2.02
CA VAL A 99 -1.25 -1.18 2.95
C VAL A 99 -2.51 -1.43 3.75
N ASP A 100 -2.58 -2.65 4.30
CA ASP A 100 -3.67 -3.04 5.18
C ASP A 100 -3.50 -2.40 6.55
N THR A 101 -4.59 -2.04 7.21
CA THR A 101 -4.50 -1.40 8.53
C THR A 101 -3.98 -2.35 9.61
N GLY A 102 -3.97 -3.65 9.33
CA GLY A 102 -3.42 -4.62 10.27
C GLY A 102 -1.91 -4.68 10.31
N ILE A 103 -1.24 -3.89 9.49
CA ILE A 103 0.22 -3.88 9.45
C ILE A 103 0.75 -3.50 10.85
N PRO A 104 1.68 -4.28 11.40
CA PRO A 104 2.17 -3.98 12.75
C PRO A 104 3.14 -2.80 12.77
N THR A 105 3.22 -2.16 13.91
CA THR A 105 4.18 -1.09 14.13
C THR A 105 5.20 -1.57 15.14
N LYS A 106 6.47 -1.45 14.80
CA LYS A 106 7.53 -1.93 15.68
C LYS A 106 8.67 -0.94 15.73
N ARG A 107 9.33 -0.93 16.88
CA ARG A 107 10.51 -0.12 17.01
C ARG A 107 11.66 -0.74 16.23
N ILE A 108 12.37 0.08 15.53
CA ILE A 108 13.58 -0.33 14.84
C ILE A 108 14.69 0.60 15.28
N MET A 109 15.92 0.25 14.95
CA MET A 109 17.02 1.01 15.51
C MET A 109 17.04 2.48 15.11
#